data_a35711e9ceea5e40fd782e54bff5d1dd
#
_entry.id   a35711e9ceea5e40fd782e54bff5d1dd
#
_cell.length_a   1.000
_cell.length_b   1.000
_cell.length_c   1.000
_cell.angle_alpha   90.00
_cell.angle_beta   90.00
_cell.angle_gamma   90.00
#
_symmetry.space_group_name_H-M   'P 1'
#
loop_
_entity.id
_entity.type
_entity.pdbx_description
1 polymer ?
#
loop_
_entity_poly.entity_id
_entity_poly.type
_entity_poly.pdbx_seq_one_letter_code
_entity_poly.pdbx_strand_id
1 'polypeptide(L)' 'MNNLFIEGKEIGNRDYRALRDDPKNEKYRDHCVNLWSEFSPYADNNFSSAFADNLHCRYWEMYLGVSLLRKGFK' A
#
# COMPACT_ATOMS: atom_id res chain seq x y z
N MET A 1 1.03 9.66 11.20
CA MET A 1 1.37 8.82 10.03
C MET A 1 0.09 8.35 9.36
N ASN A 2 -0.01 8.51 8.06
CA ASN A 2 -1.20 8.09 7.33
C ASN A 2 -1.22 6.56 7.16
N ASN A 3 -2.40 5.99 7.24
CA ASN A 3 -2.57 4.56 6.99
C ASN A 3 -2.60 4.29 5.48
N LEU A 4 -2.02 3.16 5.08
CA LEU A 4 -2.07 2.75 3.69
C LEU A 4 -3.51 2.45 3.25
N PHE A 5 -4.27 1.76 4.09
CA PHE A 5 -5.65 1.40 3.82
C PHE A 5 -6.59 2.44 4.42
N ILE A 6 -7.48 2.97 3.59
CA ILE A 6 -8.45 4.00 3.96
C ILE A 6 -9.79 3.33 4.21
N GLU A 7 -10.47 3.69 5.28
CA GLU A 7 -11.80 3.18 5.58
C GLU A 7 -12.86 3.81 4.67
N GLY A 8 -13.91 3.05 4.37
CA GLY A 8 -15.01 3.50 3.54
C GLY A 8 -15.37 2.44 2.51
N LYS A 9 -16.65 2.04 2.47
CA LYS A 9 -17.10 0.95 1.62
C LYS A 9 -16.90 1.21 0.13
N GLU A 10 -16.93 2.47 -0.26
CA GLU A 10 -16.84 2.88 -1.68
C GLU A 10 -15.45 3.33 -2.10
N ILE A 11 -14.51 3.39 -1.16
CA ILE A 11 -13.17 3.87 -1.46
C ILE A 11 -12.36 2.77 -2.13
N GLY A 12 -11.74 3.11 -3.26
CA GLY A 12 -10.84 2.23 -3.97
C GLY A 12 -11.52 1.35 -5.00
N ASN A 13 -10.71 0.67 -5.81
CA ASN A 13 -11.22 -0.28 -6.78
C ASN A 13 -11.56 -1.62 -6.12
N ARG A 14 -12.09 -2.54 -6.91
CA ARG A 14 -12.53 -3.85 -6.43
C ARG A 14 -11.41 -4.63 -5.76
N ASP A 15 -10.24 -4.66 -6.37
CA ASP A 15 -9.10 -5.41 -5.85
C ASP A 15 -8.60 -4.83 -4.54
N TYR A 16 -8.58 -3.51 -4.43
CA TYR A 16 -8.20 -2.81 -3.21
C TYR A 16 -9.16 -3.16 -2.06
N ARG A 17 -10.45 -3.10 -2.33
CA ARG A 17 -11.45 -3.41 -1.29
C ARG A 17 -11.37 -4.87 -0.85
N ALA A 18 -11.12 -5.79 -1.77
CA ALA A 18 -10.93 -7.19 -1.44
C ALA A 18 -9.69 -7.39 -0.56
N LEU A 19 -8.58 -6.73 -0.90
CA LEU A 19 -7.35 -6.80 -0.11
C LEU A 19 -7.56 -6.23 1.29
N ARG A 20 -8.28 -5.12 1.39
CA ARG A 20 -8.52 -4.45 2.66
C ARG A 20 -9.46 -5.25 3.59
N ASP A 21 -10.54 -5.80 3.03
CA ASP A 21 -11.67 -6.28 3.84
C ASP A 21 -11.80 -7.79 3.89
N ASP A 22 -11.28 -8.54 2.91
CA ASP A 22 -11.45 -9.99 2.85
C ASP A 22 -10.47 -10.69 3.80
N PRO A 23 -10.96 -11.48 4.78
CA PRO A 23 -10.07 -12.21 5.70
C PRO A 23 -9.10 -13.16 5.02
N LYS A 24 -9.43 -13.65 3.83
CA LYS A 24 -8.54 -14.53 3.06
C LYS A 24 -7.27 -13.84 2.61
N ASN A 25 -7.30 -12.51 2.54
CA ASN A 25 -6.18 -11.69 2.06
C ASN A 25 -5.34 -11.12 3.21
N GLU A 26 -5.54 -11.59 4.43
CA GLU A 26 -4.84 -11.06 5.61
C GLU A 26 -3.33 -11.06 5.45
N LYS A 27 -2.76 -12.14 4.93
CA LYS A 27 -1.31 -12.24 4.73
C LYS A 27 -0.80 -11.21 3.72
N TYR A 28 -1.55 -11.01 2.64
CA TYR A 28 -1.18 -10.02 1.63
C TYR A 28 -1.31 -8.60 2.17
N ARG A 29 -2.36 -8.36 2.96
CA ARG A 29 -2.56 -7.08 3.62
C ARG A 29 -1.42 -6.76 4.58
N ASP A 30 -1.03 -7.73 5.40
CA ASP A 30 0.07 -7.57 6.35
C ASP A 30 1.39 -7.29 5.62
N HIS A 31 1.62 -7.97 4.50
CA HIS A 31 2.78 -7.72 3.65
C HIS A 31 2.80 -6.27 3.16
N CYS A 32 1.67 -5.78 2.67
CA CYS A 32 1.55 -4.40 2.22
C CYS A 32 1.77 -3.39 3.35
N VAL A 33 1.23 -3.68 4.53
CA VAL A 33 1.43 -2.81 5.70
C VAL A 33 2.90 -2.79 6.12
N ASN A 34 3.58 -3.92 6.05
CA ASN A 34 5.01 -3.98 6.34
C ASN A 34 5.83 -3.16 5.35
N LEU A 35 5.52 -3.26 4.07
CA LEU A 35 6.16 -2.41 3.06
C LEU A 35 5.87 -0.93 3.32
N TRP A 36 4.64 -0.62 3.67
CA TRP A 36 4.23 0.76 3.97
C TRP A 36 4.99 1.34 5.16
N SER A 37 5.25 0.54 6.18
CA SER A 37 5.98 1.03 7.35
C SER A 37 7.39 1.53 6.99
N GLU A 38 8.00 0.95 5.96
CA GLU A 38 9.31 1.38 5.48
C GLU A 38 9.22 2.49 4.44
N PHE A 39 8.17 2.48 3.62
CA PHE A 39 8.04 3.39 2.49
C PHE A 39 7.35 4.71 2.84
N SER A 40 6.50 4.72 3.86
CA SER A 40 5.66 5.89 4.16
C SER A 40 6.42 7.20 4.34
N PRO A 41 7.64 7.22 4.94
CA PRO A 41 8.38 8.48 5.06
C PRO A 41 8.78 9.11 3.73
N TYR A 42 8.77 8.33 2.66
CA TYR A 42 9.19 8.78 1.33
C TYR A 42 8.00 8.92 0.37
N ALA A 43 6.80 8.58 0.83
CA ALA A 43 5.61 8.60 -0.01
C ALA A 43 4.98 9.99 -0.05
N ASP A 44 4.29 10.28 -1.16
CA ASP A 44 3.48 11.48 -1.27
C ASP A 44 2.28 11.44 -0.32
N ASN A 45 1.75 12.60 0.03
CA ASN A 45 0.56 12.70 0.86
C ASN A 45 -0.65 12.00 0.23
N ASN A 46 -0.67 11.88 -1.08
CA ASN A 46 -1.77 11.27 -1.83
C ASN A 46 -1.54 9.79 -2.15
N PHE A 47 -0.45 9.19 -1.64
CA PHE A 47 -0.11 7.82 -2.00
C PHE A 47 -1.22 6.84 -1.62
N SER A 48 -1.79 6.95 -0.43
CA SER A 48 -2.85 6.04 0.02
C SER A 48 -4.08 6.12 -0.88
N SER A 49 -4.47 7.31 -1.31
CA SER A 49 -5.57 7.50 -2.27
C SER A 49 -5.23 6.91 -3.63
N ALA A 50 -4.01 7.13 -4.10
CA ALA A 50 -3.55 6.58 -5.37
C ALA A 50 -3.46 5.06 -5.32
N PHE A 51 -3.04 4.50 -4.18
CA PHE A 51 -3.00 3.06 -3.94
C PHE A 51 -4.41 2.47 -4.04
N ALA A 52 -5.40 3.14 -3.45
CA ALA A 52 -6.78 2.70 -3.52
C ALA A 52 -7.33 2.69 -4.95
N ASP A 53 -6.96 3.68 -5.76
CA ASP A 53 -7.44 3.80 -7.14
C ASP A 53 -6.68 2.90 -8.10
N ASN A 54 -5.41 2.63 -7.85
CA ASN A 54 -4.57 1.86 -8.77
C ASN A 54 -3.62 0.96 -7.98
N LEU A 55 -4.21 -0.05 -7.36
CA LEU A 55 -3.52 -0.96 -6.44
C LEU A 55 -2.26 -1.56 -7.03
N HIS A 56 -2.35 -2.13 -8.23
CA HIS A 56 -1.23 -2.88 -8.82
C HIS A 56 -0.02 -2.00 -9.10
N CYS A 57 -0.24 -0.84 -9.73
CA CYS A 57 0.86 0.08 -10.04
C CYS A 57 1.51 0.62 -8.78
N ARG A 58 0.70 1.03 -7.81
CA ARG A 58 1.21 1.61 -6.57
C ARG A 58 1.85 0.57 -5.67
N TYR A 59 1.35 -0.66 -5.69
CA TYR A 59 2.01 -1.76 -4.98
C TYR A 59 3.43 -1.96 -5.49
N TRP A 60 3.62 -2.03 -6.81
CA TRP A 60 4.94 -2.22 -7.39
C TRP A 60 5.87 -1.05 -7.10
N GLU A 61 5.34 0.18 -7.15
CA GLU A 61 6.12 1.37 -6.78
C GLU A 61 6.63 1.25 -5.35
N MET A 62 5.76 0.88 -4.42
CA MET A 62 6.12 0.69 -3.01
C MET A 62 7.12 -0.45 -2.83
N TYR A 63 6.88 -1.58 -3.48
CA TYR A 63 7.75 -2.75 -3.40
C TYR A 63 9.17 -2.43 -3.89
N LEU A 64 9.26 -1.82 -5.06
CA LEU A 64 10.56 -1.45 -5.63
C LEU A 64 11.25 -0.39 -4.78
N GLY A 65 10.50 0.59 -4.28
CA GLY A 65 11.05 1.62 -3.39
C GLY A 65 11.64 1.02 -2.12
N VAL A 66 10.93 0.12 -1.47
CA VAL A 66 11.42 -0.56 -0.26
C VAL A 66 12.63 -1.41 -0.58
N SER A 67 12.62 -2.12 -1.71
CA SER A 67 13.77 -2.93 -2.14
C SER A 67 15.03 -2.09 -2.30
N LEU A 68 14.91 -0.91 -2.89
CA LEU A 68 16.03 0.01 -3.05
C LEU A 68 16.51 0.55 -1.70
N LEU A 69 15.59 0.88 -0.80
CA LEU A 69 15.94 1.35 0.53
C LEU A 69 16.72 0.30 1.32
N ARG A 70 16.30 -0.96 1.23
CA ARG A 70 16.98 -2.07 1.89
C ARG A 70 18.38 -2.31 1.35
N LYS A 71 18.63 -1.94 0.09
CA LYS A 71 19.95 -2.03 -0.52
C LYS A 71 20.82 -0.81 -0.25
N GLY A 72 20.30 0.18 0.49
CA GLY A 72 21.04 1.39 0.83
C GLY A 72 20.88 2.55 -0.12
N PHE A 73 20.01 2.47 -1.10
CA PHE A 73 19.69 3.59 -1.97
C PHE A 73 18.68 4.51 -1.28
N LYS A 74 18.86 5.77 -1.47
CA LYS A 74 17.94 6.76 -0.88
C LYS A 74 17.34 7.64 -1.95
#